data_f069bf37a986d64eae85f8a071e0f3ee
#
_entry.id   f069bf37a986d64eae85f8a071e0f3ee
#
_cell.length_a   1.000
_cell.length_b   1.000
_cell.length_c   1.000
_cell.angle_alpha   90.00
_cell.angle_beta   90.00
_cell.angle_gamma   90.00
#
_symmetry.space_group_name_H-M   'P 1'
#
loop_
_entity.id
_entity.type
_entity.pdbx_description
1 polymer ?
#
loop_
_entity_poly.entity_id
_entity_poly.type
_entity_poly.pdbx_seq_one_letter_code
_entity_poly.pdbx_strand_id
1 'polypeptide(L)'
;MQAIVKTDFHFPKQKSLYVGKVRDVYNIDDKYMAMVVSDRISAFDVVLPKGIPYKGQVLNQIAAKFLDATADILPNWKIATPDPMVTVGLKCEGFRVEMIVRGYLAGSAWREYKVGARTLCGVQLPEGMVENQKFPTPILTPTTKADEGHDENISRDEIIRTGLVDKEDYEQLERYALALFQRGTEIAAKQGLILVDTKYEFGKRDGKIYLIDENHTPDSSRYFYADGYEEHLAKGEHQRQLSKEFVREWLMANGFQGKEGQKVPEMTDEIVNSITDRYIELYEHITGEKFQKADDCADVCARIEKNVTDCLNRIGN
;
A
#
# COMPACT_ATOMS: atom_id res chain seq x y z
N MET A 1 12.89 9.90 18.08
CA MET A 1 11.89 8.84 18.42
C MET A 1 12.48 7.47 18.09
N GLN A 2 12.30 6.49 18.97
CA GLN A 2 12.69 5.10 18.67
C GLN A 2 11.66 4.50 17.71
N ALA A 3 12.13 3.81 16.67
CA ALA A 3 11.25 3.14 15.70
C ALA A 3 10.51 1.95 16.35
N ILE A 4 9.21 1.81 16.09
CA ILE A 4 8.37 0.70 16.56
C ILE A 4 8.46 -0.43 15.54
N VAL A 5 9.25 -1.44 15.85
CA VAL A 5 9.45 -2.61 14.97
C VAL A 5 8.76 -3.88 15.46
N LYS A 6 8.30 -3.89 16.70
CA LYS A 6 7.55 -4.98 17.32
C LYS A 6 6.44 -4.41 18.17
N THR A 7 5.28 -5.03 18.12
CA THR A 7 4.16 -4.72 19.00
C THR A 7 3.77 -5.97 19.79
N ASP A 8 3.30 -5.77 21.02
CA ASP A 8 2.84 -6.83 21.92
C ASP A 8 1.74 -6.26 22.82
N PHE A 9 0.70 -5.73 22.19
CA PHE A 9 -0.42 -5.11 22.90
C PHE A 9 -1.44 -6.14 23.35
N HIS A 10 -2.14 -5.82 24.45
CA HIS A 10 -3.21 -6.63 25.01
C HIS A 10 -4.50 -5.82 25.05
N PHE A 11 -5.21 -5.81 23.94
CA PHE A 11 -6.44 -5.07 23.82
C PHE A 11 -7.66 -5.80 24.41
N PRO A 12 -8.68 -5.08 24.91
CA PRO A 12 -9.93 -5.69 25.35
C PRO A 12 -10.55 -6.56 24.26
N LYS A 13 -10.99 -7.77 24.62
CA LYS A 13 -11.60 -8.78 23.71
C LYS A 13 -10.71 -9.22 22.52
N GLN A 14 -9.41 -9.03 22.62
CA GLN A 14 -8.48 -9.55 21.62
C GLN A 14 -8.54 -11.06 21.52
N LYS A 15 -8.64 -11.59 20.30
CA LYS A 15 -8.69 -13.03 20.01
C LYS A 15 -7.37 -13.55 19.43
N SER A 16 -6.74 -12.79 18.57
CA SER A 16 -5.49 -13.16 17.90
C SER A 16 -4.71 -11.94 17.45
N LEU A 17 -3.43 -12.17 17.16
CA LEU A 17 -2.51 -11.22 16.53
C LEU A 17 -1.92 -11.87 15.28
N TYR A 18 -2.01 -11.18 14.17
CA TYR A 18 -1.26 -11.49 12.95
C TYR A 18 -0.14 -10.46 12.78
N VAL A 19 1.09 -10.95 12.70
CA VAL A 19 2.29 -10.12 12.48
C VAL A 19 2.67 -10.17 11.00
N GLY A 20 2.38 -9.09 10.29
CA GLY A 20 2.76 -8.94 8.87
C GLY A 20 4.15 -8.34 8.68
N LYS A 21 4.57 -8.15 7.44
CA LYS A 21 5.88 -7.55 7.10
C LYS A 21 6.03 -6.12 7.65
N VAL A 22 4.97 -5.34 7.66
CA VAL A 22 4.97 -3.93 8.10
C VAL A 22 3.80 -3.55 9.01
N ARG A 23 2.80 -4.41 9.16
CA ARG A 23 1.59 -4.18 9.96
C ARG A 23 1.35 -5.34 10.92
N ASP A 24 0.88 -5.00 12.11
CA ASP A 24 0.40 -5.96 13.08
C ASP A 24 -1.11 -5.79 13.22
N VAL A 25 -1.86 -6.88 13.00
CA VAL A 25 -3.32 -6.85 12.95
C VAL A 25 -3.89 -7.62 14.13
N TYR A 26 -4.53 -6.91 15.02
CA TYR A 26 -5.19 -7.44 16.21
C TYR A 26 -6.67 -7.70 15.90
N ASN A 27 -7.09 -8.96 15.98
CA ASN A 27 -8.48 -9.35 15.85
C ASN A 27 -9.21 -9.12 17.18
N ILE A 28 -10.27 -8.31 17.15
CA ILE A 28 -11.04 -7.92 18.32
C ILE A 28 -12.45 -8.50 18.20
N ASP A 29 -12.78 -9.47 19.07
CA ASP A 29 -14.09 -10.12 19.19
C ASP A 29 -14.65 -10.68 17.86
N ASP A 30 -13.77 -11.01 16.92
CA ASP A 30 -14.09 -11.45 15.55
C ASP A 30 -14.97 -10.47 14.74
N LYS A 31 -15.14 -9.26 15.25
CA LYS A 31 -15.97 -8.20 14.63
C LYS A 31 -15.14 -7.03 14.13
N TYR A 32 -14.06 -6.72 14.83
CA TYR A 32 -13.22 -5.56 14.56
C TYR A 32 -11.77 -5.96 14.40
N MET A 33 -10.99 -5.07 13.80
CA MET A 33 -9.55 -5.15 13.74
C MET A 33 -8.94 -3.85 14.23
N ALA A 34 -7.84 -3.94 14.98
CA ALA A 34 -6.93 -2.84 15.21
C ALA A 34 -5.65 -3.13 14.41
N MET A 35 -5.41 -2.34 13.37
CA MET A 35 -4.23 -2.46 12.51
C MET A 35 -3.20 -1.43 12.93
N VAL A 36 -2.09 -1.91 13.46
CA VAL A 36 -0.95 -1.09 13.87
C VAL A 36 0.08 -1.08 12.75
N VAL A 37 0.31 0.08 12.14
CA VAL A 37 1.33 0.25 11.12
C VAL A 37 2.66 0.51 11.82
N SER A 38 3.54 -0.48 11.77
CA SER A 38 4.86 -0.38 12.40
C SER A 38 5.84 0.43 11.56
N ASP A 39 6.99 0.73 12.15
CA ASP A 39 8.11 1.37 11.46
C ASP A 39 9.01 0.36 10.70
N ARG A 40 8.59 -0.92 10.64
CA ARG A 40 9.28 -1.90 9.79
C ARG A 40 9.20 -1.48 8.33
N ILE A 41 10.28 -1.73 7.60
CA ILE A 41 10.32 -1.56 6.16
C ILE A 41 10.73 -2.88 5.51
N SER A 42 10.05 -3.24 4.42
CA SER A 42 10.39 -4.42 3.63
C SER A 42 10.68 -4.04 2.19
N ALA A 43 11.67 -4.68 1.60
CA ALA A 43 11.97 -4.59 0.17
C ALA A 43 12.43 -5.96 -0.32
N PHE A 44 12.06 -6.33 -1.57
CA PHE A 44 12.35 -7.66 -2.13
C PHE A 44 11.86 -8.80 -1.22
N ASP A 45 10.68 -8.65 -0.61
CA ASP A 45 10.06 -9.56 0.37
C ASP A 45 10.84 -9.79 1.68
N VAL A 46 11.92 -9.05 1.91
CA VAL A 46 12.71 -9.11 3.13
C VAL A 46 12.40 -7.91 4.01
N VAL A 47 12.11 -8.16 5.30
CA VAL A 47 12.03 -7.11 6.31
C VAL A 47 13.45 -6.68 6.65
N LEU A 48 13.74 -5.38 6.51
CA LEU A 48 15.06 -4.83 6.75
C LEU A 48 15.37 -4.75 8.25
N PRO A 49 16.65 -4.81 8.65
CA PRO A 49 17.05 -4.98 10.05
C PRO A 49 16.78 -3.77 10.95
N LYS A 50 16.67 -2.56 10.39
CA LYS A 50 16.33 -1.35 11.14
C LYS A 50 14.96 -0.81 10.75
N GLY A 51 14.18 -0.38 11.74
CA GLY A 51 12.95 0.38 11.51
C GLY A 51 13.24 1.81 11.07
N ILE A 52 12.27 2.41 10.38
CA ILE A 52 12.33 3.79 9.89
C ILE A 52 11.41 4.64 10.76
N PRO A 53 11.94 5.51 11.63
CA PRO A 53 11.14 6.37 12.50
C PRO A 53 10.06 7.14 11.71
N TYR A 54 8.86 7.21 12.28
CA TYR A 54 7.68 7.86 11.70
C TYR A 54 7.08 7.21 10.44
N LYS A 55 7.68 6.15 9.87
CA LYS A 55 7.13 5.48 8.69
C LYS A 55 5.71 4.97 8.94
N GLY A 56 5.46 4.35 10.09
CA GLY A 56 4.14 3.87 10.48
C GLY A 56 3.10 4.99 10.53
N GLN A 57 3.47 6.15 11.12
CA GLN A 57 2.60 7.32 11.15
C GLN A 57 2.29 7.85 9.76
N VAL A 58 3.30 7.97 8.90
CA VAL A 58 3.13 8.43 7.52
C VAL A 58 2.15 7.55 6.76
N LEU A 59 2.37 6.24 6.75
CA LEU A 59 1.55 5.31 5.99
C LEU A 59 0.11 5.25 6.51
N ASN A 60 -0.06 5.16 7.83
CA ASN A 60 -1.40 5.07 8.42
C ASN A 60 -2.23 6.33 8.18
N GLN A 61 -1.62 7.51 8.31
CA GLN A 61 -2.33 8.78 8.10
C GLN A 61 -2.67 9.01 6.61
N ILE A 62 -1.78 8.64 5.68
CA ILE A 62 -2.11 8.67 4.24
C ILE A 62 -3.27 7.72 3.96
N ALA A 63 -3.20 6.46 4.42
CA ALA A 63 -4.26 5.47 4.22
C ALA A 63 -5.60 5.97 4.78
N ALA A 64 -5.61 6.46 6.02
CA ALA A 64 -6.83 6.97 6.66
C ALA A 64 -7.46 8.13 5.87
N LYS A 65 -6.64 9.07 5.39
CA LYS A 65 -7.09 10.21 4.57
C LYS A 65 -7.71 9.76 3.25
N PHE A 66 -7.10 8.81 2.56
CA PHE A 66 -7.64 8.31 1.30
C PHE A 66 -8.85 7.40 1.49
N LEU A 67 -8.95 6.64 2.58
CA LEU A 67 -10.17 5.91 2.93
C LEU A 67 -11.35 6.87 3.12
N ASP A 68 -11.13 8.03 3.75
CA ASP A 68 -12.17 9.07 3.88
C ASP A 68 -12.50 9.72 2.52
N ALA A 69 -11.49 10.06 1.73
CA ALA A 69 -11.65 10.73 0.44
C ALA A 69 -12.34 9.87 -0.64
N THR A 70 -12.47 8.57 -0.40
CA THR A 70 -13.09 7.60 -1.31
C THR A 70 -14.33 6.91 -0.73
N ALA A 71 -14.79 7.31 0.45
CA ALA A 71 -15.91 6.69 1.16
C ALA A 71 -17.27 6.82 0.44
N ASP A 72 -17.39 7.77 -0.48
CA ASP A 72 -18.56 7.94 -1.35
C ASP A 72 -18.60 6.98 -2.54
N ILE A 73 -17.47 6.32 -2.88
CA ILE A 73 -17.39 5.35 -3.96
C ILE A 73 -17.87 3.97 -3.48
N LEU A 74 -17.35 3.52 -2.34
CA LEU A 74 -17.78 2.31 -1.65
C LEU A 74 -17.48 2.42 -0.16
N PRO A 75 -18.19 1.66 0.70
CA PRO A 75 -17.82 1.62 2.11
C PRO A 75 -16.40 1.06 2.28
N ASN A 76 -15.72 1.51 3.32
CA ASN A 76 -14.43 0.95 3.68
C ASN A 76 -14.43 0.43 5.13
N TRP A 77 -13.40 -0.34 5.46
CA TRP A 77 -13.31 -1.01 6.75
C TRP A 77 -13.05 -0.06 7.93
N LYS A 78 -12.54 1.15 7.70
CA LYS A 78 -12.14 2.09 8.76
C LYS A 78 -13.35 2.61 9.56
N ILE A 79 -13.25 2.53 10.87
CA ILE A 79 -14.18 3.18 11.81
C ILE A 79 -13.53 4.42 12.43
N ALA A 80 -12.28 4.28 12.90
CA ALA A 80 -11.56 5.35 13.58
C ALA A 80 -10.03 5.22 13.40
N THR A 81 -9.35 6.34 13.58
CA THR A 81 -7.88 6.41 13.64
C THR A 81 -7.50 6.94 15.03
N PRO A 82 -7.51 6.09 16.07
CA PRO A 82 -7.31 6.53 17.45
C PRO A 82 -5.89 7.00 17.74
N ASP A 83 -4.92 6.53 16.96
CA ASP A 83 -3.52 6.91 17.04
C ASP A 83 -2.96 7.15 15.64
N PRO A 84 -1.98 8.05 15.43
CA PRO A 84 -1.35 8.23 14.12
C PRO A 84 -0.82 6.96 13.46
N MET A 85 -0.50 5.94 14.25
CA MET A 85 -0.02 4.64 13.76
C MET A 85 -1.10 3.57 13.68
N VAL A 86 -2.35 3.84 14.08
CA VAL A 86 -3.38 2.80 14.20
C VAL A 86 -4.69 3.19 13.55
N THR A 87 -5.23 2.28 12.76
CA THR A 87 -6.61 2.32 12.30
C THR A 87 -7.39 1.16 12.95
N VAL A 88 -8.55 1.50 13.51
CA VAL A 88 -9.52 0.53 14.03
C VAL A 88 -10.69 0.47 13.05
N GLY A 89 -11.11 -0.74 12.70
CA GLY A 89 -12.18 -0.91 11.73
C GLY A 89 -12.86 -2.27 11.78
N LEU A 90 -13.71 -2.50 10.79
CA LEU A 90 -14.49 -3.73 10.64
C LEU A 90 -13.60 -4.88 10.19
N LYS A 91 -13.79 -6.05 10.79
CA LYS A 91 -13.24 -7.29 10.24
C LYS A 91 -14.10 -7.73 9.06
N CYS A 92 -13.51 -7.74 7.88
CA CYS A 92 -14.11 -8.22 6.64
C CYS A 92 -13.40 -9.50 6.20
N GLU A 93 -14.11 -10.38 5.53
CA GLU A 93 -13.51 -11.53 4.85
C GLU A 93 -12.88 -11.04 3.54
N GLY A 94 -11.54 -11.08 3.48
CA GLY A 94 -10.78 -10.61 2.32
C GLY A 94 -10.97 -11.51 1.10
N PHE A 95 -11.16 -10.91 -0.07
CA PHE A 95 -11.08 -11.64 -1.33
C PHE A 95 -9.64 -12.13 -1.56
N ARG A 96 -9.52 -13.28 -2.20
CA ARG A 96 -8.23 -13.94 -2.48
C ARG A 96 -7.53 -13.39 -3.72
N VAL A 97 -7.84 -12.16 -4.08
CA VAL A 97 -7.26 -11.42 -5.20
C VAL A 97 -6.88 -10.02 -4.76
N GLU A 98 -5.80 -9.51 -5.31
CA GLU A 98 -5.42 -8.11 -5.25
C GLU A 98 -5.73 -7.46 -6.60
N MET A 99 -6.38 -6.30 -6.57
CA MET A 99 -6.77 -5.57 -7.78
C MET A 99 -5.75 -4.47 -8.07
N ILE A 100 -4.87 -4.72 -9.03
CA ILE A 100 -3.85 -3.73 -9.44
C ILE A 100 -4.34 -2.97 -10.64
N VAL A 101 -4.48 -1.65 -10.52
CA VAL A 101 -4.80 -0.75 -11.63
C VAL A 101 -3.53 -0.06 -12.08
N ARG A 102 -3.29 -0.05 -13.38
CA ARG A 102 -2.12 0.58 -13.99
C ARG A 102 -2.54 1.61 -15.03
N GLY A 103 -2.16 2.85 -14.81
CA GLY A 103 -2.31 3.92 -15.79
C GLY A 103 -1.12 4.06 -16.74
N TYR A 104 0.03 3.46 -16.38
CA TYR A 104 1.31 3.60 -17.05
C TYR A 104 2.06 2.27 -17.10
N LEU A 105 2.86 2.09 -18.13
CA LEU A 105 3.69 0.89 -18.31
C LEU A 105 4.97 1.01 -17.47
N ALA A 106 4.87 0.64 -16.20
CA ALA A 106 5.95 0.78 -15.22
C ALA A 106 6.12 -0.49 -14.35
N GLY A 107 7.20 -0.56 -13.61
CA GLY A 107 7.45 -1.62 -12.62
C GLY A 107 7.45 -3.03 -13.22
N SER A 108 6.69 -3.97 -12.63
CA SER A 108 6.61 -5.35 -13.11
C SER A 108 6.06 -5.45 -14.53
N ALA A 109 5.05 -4.65 -14.85
CA ALA A 109 4.45 -4.64 -16.19
C ALA A 109 5.48 -4.26 -17.27
N TRP A 110 6.32 -3.25 -16.99
CA TRP A 110 7.42 -2.93 -17.90
C TRP A 110 8.44 -4.05 -18.02
N ARG A 111 8.84 -4.67 -16.91
CA ARG A 111 9.80 -5.77 -16.95
C ARG A 111 9.33 -6.93 -17.82
N GLU A 112 8.05 -7.29 -17.76
CA GLU A 112 7.47 -8.32 -18.61
C GLU A 112 7.36 -7.86 -20.07
N TYR A 113 6.92 -6.63 -20.29
CA TYR A 113 6.82 -6.05 -21.64
C TYR A 113 8.18 -5.98 -22.34
N LYS A 114 9.23 -5.56 -21.64
CA LYS A 114 10.59 -5.42 -22.15
C LYS A 114 11.17 -6.75 -22.64
N VAL A 115 10.79 -7.87 -22.01
CA VAL A 115 11.24 -9.22 -22.44
C VAL A 115 10.31 -9.87 -23.45
N GLY A 116 9.32 -9.15 -23.97
CA GLY A 116 8.50 -9.58 -25.09
C GLY A 116 7.04 -9.90 -24.77
N ALA A 117 6.61 -9.82 -23.50
CA ALA A 117 5.19 -9.99 -23.19
C ALA A 117 4.34 -8.90 -23.85
N ARG A 118 3.21 -9.30 -24.45
CA ARG A 118 2.22 -8.42 -25.04
C ARG A 118 0.81 -8.65 -24.50
N THR A 119 0.74 -9.56 -23.54
CA THR A 119 -0.49 -9.84 -22.77
C THR A 119 -0.11 -9.90 -21.31
N LEU A 120 -0.82 -9.19 -20.45
CA LEU A 120 -0.66 -9.18 -19.00
C LEU A 120 -2.00 -9.41 -18.34
N CYS A 121 -2.12 -10.47 -17.52
CA CYS A 121 -3.38 -10.87 -16.86
C CYS A 121 -4.58 -10.94 -17.83
N GLY A 122 -4.35 -11.39 -19.07
CA GLY A 122 -5.37 -11.46 -20.14
C GLY A 122 -5.61 -10.16 -20.89
N VAL A 123 -4.98 -9.04 -20.49
CA VAL A 123 -5.11 -7.75 -21.17
C VAL A 123 -4.05 -7.62 -22.25
N GLN A 124 -4.48 -7.32 -23.49
CA GLN A 124 -3.55 -7.03 -24.60
C GLN A 124 -2.90 -5.67 -24.40
N LEU A 125 -1.58 -5.64 -24.46
CA LEU A 125 -0.79 -4.42 -24.38
C LEU A 125 -0.48 -3.86 -25.77
N PRO A 126 -0.56 -2.54 -25.96
CA PRO A 126 -0.21 -1.92 -27.24
C PRO A 126 1.25 -2.20 -27.62
N GLU A 127 1.50 -2.32 -28.94
CA GLU A 127 2.85 -2.44 -29.47
C GLU A 127 3.62 -1.11 -29.41
N GLY A 128 4.94 -1.19 -29.31
CA GLY A 128 5.83 -0.03 -29.43
C GLY A 128 5.82 0.91 -28.22
N MET A 129 5.25 0.49 -27.09
CA MET A 129 5.30 1.29 -25.86
C MET A 129 6.71 1.32 -25.27
N VAL A 130 7.03 2.41 -24.60
CA VAL A 130 8.28 2.61 -23.85
C VAL A 130 8.01 2.62 -22.34
N GLU A 131 9.07 2.49 -21.54
CA GLU A 131 8.99 2.54 -20.10
C GLU A 131 8.34 3.83 -19.60
N ASN A 132 7.47 3.71 -18.61
CA ASN A 132 6.72 4.82 -18.00
C ASN A 132 5.70 5.52 -18.93
N GLN A 133 5.46 5.01 -20.14
CA GLN A 133 4.46 5.56 -21.03
C GLN A 133 3.05 5.30 -20.49
N LYS A 134 2.18 6.30 -20.64
CA LYS A 134 0.77 6.20 -20.27
C LYS A 134 0.02 5.22 -21.17
N PHE A 135 -0.80 4.36 -20.59
CA PHE A 135 -1.75 3.53 -21.34
C PHE A 135 -2.88 4.40 -21.93
N PRO A 136 -3.44 4.02 -23.07
CA PRO A 136 -4.63 4.70 -23.65
C PRO A 136 -5.79 4.76 -22.65
N THR A 137 -5.99 3.68 -21.89
CA THR A 137 -6.92 3.57 -20.75
C THR A 137 -6.23 2.79 -19.64
N PRO A 138 -6.53 3.07 -18.35
CA PRO A 138 -6.02 2.25 -17.26
C PRO A 138 -6.40 0.79 -17.42
N ILE A 139 -5.48 -0.11 -17.12
CA ILE A 139 -5.67 -1.55 -17.21
C ILE A 139 -5.71 -2.19 -15.81
N LEU A 140 -6.44 -3.29 -15.69
CA LEU A 140 -6.50 -4.13 -14.50
C LEU A 140 -5.61 -5.35 -14.69
N THR A 141 -4.70 -5.56 -13.75
CA THR A 141 -3.76 -6.69 -13.75
C THR A 141 -3.79 -7.35 -12.38
N PRO A 142 -4.83 -8.13 -12.06
CA PRO A 142 -4.98 -8.72 -10.74
C PRO A 142 -3.89 -9.77 -10.46
N THR A 143 -3.63 -9.97 -9.17
CA THR A 143 -2.81 -11.08 -8.66
C THR A 143 -3.61 -11.93 -7.69
N THR A 144 -3.22 -13.19 -7.53
CA THR A 144 -3.68 -13.99 -6.40
C THR A 144 -3.16 -13.37 -5.10
N LYS A 145 -3.84 -13.63 -3.99
CA LYS A 145 -3.34 -13.35 -2.65
C LYS A 145 -2.97 -14.68 -2.01
N ALA A 146 -1.68 -15.00 -2.06
CA ALA A 146 -1.15 -16.25 -1.52
C ALA A 146 -1.06 -16.18 0.01
N ASP A 147 -1.41 -17.27 0.70
CA ASP A 147 -1.14 -17.40 2.15
C ASP A 147 0.35 -17.67 2.40
N GLU A 148 0.99 -18.41 1.49
CA GLU A 148 2.42 -18.71 1.49
C GLU A 148 2.98 -18.55 0.07
N GLY A 149 4.23 -18.10 -0.04
CA GLY A 149 4.91 -17.88 -1.33
C GLY A 149 4.74 -16.45 -1.85
N HIS A 150 4.60 -16.33 -3.17
CA HIS A 150 4.45 -15.04 -3.86
C HIS A 150 3.10 -14.95 -4.55
N ASP A 151 2.58 -13.72 -4.62
CA ASP A 151 1.40 -13.42 -5.40
C ASP A 151 1.69 -13.57 -6.89
N GLU A 152 0.79 -14.22 -7.63
CA GLU A 152 0.96 -14.53 -9.04
C GLU A 152 -0.05 -13.77 -9.89
N ASN A 153 0.39 -13.32 -11.07
CA ASN A 153 -0.50 -12.72 -12.06
C ASN A 153 -1.61 -13.70 -12.44
N ILE A 154 -2.85 -13.25 -12.45
CA ILE A 154 -4.00 -14.06 -12.82
C ILE A 154 -4.95 -13.24 -13.70
N SER A 155 -5.57 -13.88 -14.69
CA SER A 155 -6.54 -13.21 -15.55
C SER A 155 -7.94 -13.19 -14.93
N ARG A 156 -8.76 -12.21 -15.36
CA ARG A 156 -10.20 -12.15 -15.06
C ARG A 156 -10.91 -13.49 -15.32
N ASP A 157 -10.66 -14.05 -16.51
CA ASP A 157 -11.34 -15.29 -16.93
C ASP A 157 -10.93 -16.47 -16.05
N GLU A 158 -9.69 -16.50 -15.60
CA GLU A 158 -9.19 -17.55 -14.72
C GLU A 158 -9.75 -17.40 -13.30
N ILE A 159 -9.83 -16.19 -12.76
CA ILE A 159 -10.43 -15.89 -11.45
C ILE A 159 -11.87 -16.42 -11.42
N ILE A 160 -12.66 -16.09 -12.45
CA ILE A 160 -14.07 -16.51 -12.54
C ILE A 160 -14.18 -18.01 -12.79
N ARG A 161 -13.40 -18.55 -13.72
CA ARG A 161 -13.41 -19.99 -14.08
C ARG A 161 -13.05 -20.90 -12.91
N THR A 162 -12.10 -20.48 -12.07
CA THR A 162 -11.67 -21.27 -10.91
C THR A 162 -12.56 -21.06 -9.68
N GLY A 163 -13.49 -20.10 -9.74
CA GLY A 163 -14.33 -19.75 -8.59
C GLY A 163 -13.55 -19.06 -7.45
N LEU A 164 -12.38 -18.47 -7.75
CA LEU A 164 -11.61 -17.74 -6.76
C LEU A 164 -12.37 -16.51 -6.24
N VAL A 165 -13.13 -15.87 -7.14
CA VAL A 165 -14.13 -14.84 -6.84
C VAL A 165 -15.33 -15.08 -7.74
N ASP A 166 -16.54 -14.98 -7.19
CA ASP A 166 -17.77 -15.06 -7.97
C ASP A 166 -17.82 -13.95 -9.01
N LYS A 167 -18.37 -14.25 -10.20
CA LYS A 167 -18.43 -13.32 -11.32
C LYS A 167 -19.04 -11.96 -10.94
N GLU A 168 -20.17 -11.98 -10.25
CA GLU A 168 -20.88 -10.76 -9.84
C GLU A 168 -20.06 -9.90 -8.87
N ASP A 169 -19.39 -10.54 -7.92
CA ASP A 169 -18.48 -9.84 -7.01
C ASP A 169 -17.27 -9.28 -7.79
N TYR A 170 -16.64 -10.09 -8.64
CA TYR A 170 -15.47 -9.65 -9.41
C TYR A 170 -15.78 -8.44 -10.30
N GLU A 171 -16.93 -8.42 -10.97
CA GLU A 171 -17.38 -7.26 -11.77
C GLU A 171 -17.59 -6.00 -10.93
N GLN A 172 -17.96 -6.16 -9.65
CA GLN A 172 -18.00 -5.04 -8.72
C GLN A 172 -16.59 -4.58 -8.32
N LEU A 173 -15.66 -5.53 -8.04
CA LEU A 173 -14.27 -5.19 -7.72
C LEU A 173 -13.62 -4.38 -8.85
N GLU A 174 -13.83 -4.78 -10.12
CA GLU A 174 -13.33 -4.04 -11.29
C GLU A 174 -13.84 -2.60 -11.32
N ARG A 175 -15.16 -2.41 -11.17
CA ARG A 175 -15.76 -1.07 -11.17
C ARG A 175 -15.23 -0.20 -10.03
N TYR A 176 -15.14 -0.76 -8.83
CA TYR A 176 -14.63 -0.05 -7.66
C TYR A 176 -13.14 0.29 -7.81
N ALA A 177 -12.31 -0.64 -8.26
CA ALA A 177 -10.89 -0.41 -8.46
C ALA A 177 -10.63 0.72 -9.46
N LEU A 178 -11.34 0.74 -10.59
CA LEU A 178 -11.23 1.81 -11.60
C LEU A 178 -11.73 3.16 -11.07
N ALA A 179 -12.85 3.18 -10.33
CA ALA A 179 -13.38 4.42 -9.74
C ALA A 179 -12.45 4.99 -8.66
N LEU A 180 -11.86 4.12 -7.82
CA LEU A 180 -10.85 4.50 -6.84
C LEU A 180 -9.60 5.06 -7.51
N PHE A 181 -9.13 4.42 -8.59
CA PHE A 181 -7.98 4.87 -9.35
C PHE A 181 -8.22 6.24 -10.00
N GLN A 182 -9.40 6.46 -10.56
CA GLN A 182 -9.80 7.76 -11.10
C GLN A 182 -9.77 8.85 -10.02
N ARG A 183 -10.39 8.59 -8.85
CA ARG A 183 -10.38 9.53 -7.73
C ARG A 183 -8.95 9.79 -7.23
N GLY A 184 -8.12 8.76 -7.10
CA GLY A 184 -6.72 8.89 -6.71
C GLY A 184 -5.91 9.72 -7.72
N THR A 185 -6.16 9.53 -9.02
CA THR A 185 -5.55 10.33 -10.09
C THR A 185 -5.92 11.81 -9.98
N GLU A 186 -7.19 12.11 -9.72
CA GLU A 186 -7.67 13.49 -9.56
C GLU A 186 -7.06 14.17 -8.32
N ILE A 187 -6.93 13.44 -7.21
CA ILE A 187 -6.30 13.96 -6.00
C ILE A 187 -4.80 14.18 -6.22
N ALA A 188 -4.11 13.22 -6.83
CA ALA A 188 -2.69 13.33 -7.16
C ALA A 188 -2.39 14.53 -8.07
N ALA A 189 -3.22 14.72 -9.10
CA ALA A 189 -3.07 15.84 -10.04
C ALA A 189 -3.13 17.21 -9.37
N LYS A 190 -3.96 17.37 -8.34
CA LYS A 190 -4.03 18.63 -7.55
C LYS A 190 -2.75 18.92 -6.77
N GLN A 191 -1.93 17.90 -6.54
CA GLN A 191 -0.63 17.98 -5.87
C GLN A 191 0.55 17.98 -6.86
N GLY A 192 0.29 18.12 -8.16
CA GLY A 192 1.33 18.06 -9.19
C GLY A 192 1.94 16.67 -9.35
N LEU A 193 1.17 15.62 -9.01
CA LEU A 193 1.58 14.23 -9.09
C LEU A 193 0.77 13.46 -10.12
N ILE A 194 1.37 12.42 -10.66
CA ILE A 194 0.75 11.42 -11.51
C ILE A 194 0.64 10.11 -10.71
N LEU A 195 -0.57 9.60 -10.51
CA LEU A 195 -0.76 8.24 -9.98
C LEU A 195 -0.51 7.23 -11.10
N VAL A 196 0.55 6.46 -10.97
CA VAL A 196 1.05 5.56 -12.01
C VAL A 196 0.34 4.21 -11.97
N ASP A 197 0.39 3.60 -10.82
CA ASP A 197 -0.27 2.33 -10.51
C ASP A 197 -0.58 2.24 -9.02
N THR A 198 -1.52 1.38 -8.68
CA THR A 198 -1.88 1.13 -7.28
C THR A 198 -2.53 -0.24 -7.13
N LYS A 199 -2.40 -0.80 -5.93
CA LYS A 199 -3.00 -2.05 -5.51
C LYS A 199 -4.15 -1.76 -4.55
N TYR A 200 -5.29 -2.41 -4.77
CA TYR A 200 -6.44 -2.41 -3.86
C TYR A 200 -6.74 -3.80 -3.35
N GLU A 201 -7.16 -3.87 -2.10
CA GLU A 201 -7.70 -5.06 -1.50
C GLU A 201 -9.16 -4.83 -1.09
N PHE A 202 -9.98 -5.83 -1.32
CA PHE A 202 -11.40 -5.78 -0.99
C PHE A 202 -11.76 -6.95 -0.08
N GLY A 203 -12.78 -6.73 0.73
CA GLY A 203 -13.36 -7.76 1.58
C GLY A 203 -14.87 -7.71 1.55
N LYS A 204 -15.51 -8.78 2.02
CA LYS A 204 -16.96 -8.90 2.12
C LYS A 204 -17.38 -9.04 3.57
N ARG A 205 -18.45 -8.34 3.94
CA ARG A 205 -19.10 -8.46 5.25
C ARG A 205 -20.59 -8.23 5.10
N ASP A 206 -21.40 -9.13 5.65
CA ASP A 206 -22.87 -9.04 5.60
C ASP A 206 -23.40 -8.81 4.17
N GLY A 207 -22.80 -9.51 3.19
CA GLY A 207 -23.14 -9.43 1.77
C GLY A 207 -22.68 -8.15 1.05
N LYS A 208 -21.99 -7.21 1.71
CA LYS A 208 -21.47 -5.97 1.13
C LYS A 208 -19.97 -6.04 0.92
N ILE A 209 -19.50 -5.42 -0.15
CA ILE A 209 -18.07 -5.26 -0.46
C ILE A 209 -17.55 -3.99 0.22
N TYR A 210 -16.38 -4.10 0.82
CA TYR A 210 -15.65 -3.00 1.48
C TYR A 210 -14.25 -2.89 0.87
N LEU A 211 -13.76 -1.67 0.74
CA LEU A 211 -12.32 -1.45 0.58
C LEU A 211 -11.66 -1.75 1.93
N ILE A 212 -10.66 -2.61 1.91
CA ILE A 212 -9.90 -3.01 3.10
C ILE A 212 -8.43 -2.63 2.95
N ASP A 213 -7.66 -2.82 4.03
CA ASP A 213 -6.23 -2.51 4.10
C ASP A 213 -5.96 -1.01 3.86
N GLU A 214 -5.08 -0.69 2.97
CA GLU A 214 -4.66 0.68 2.61
C GLU A 214 -5.00 1.00 1.15
N ASN A 215 -5.07 2.29 0.84
CA ASN A 215 -5.12 2.75 -0.53
C ASN A 215 -4.25 3.99 -0.73
N HIS A 216 -3.67 4.11 -1.92
CA HIS A 216 -2.91 5.28 -2.37
C HIS A 216 -1.69 5.67 -1.51
N THR A 217 -1.18 4.76 -0.67
CA THR A 217 0.04 4.99 0.09
C THR A 217 1.29 4.75 -0.77
N PRO A 218 2.46 5.26 -0.38
CA PRO A 218 3.72 4.97 -1.08
C PRO A 218 4.11 3.49 -1.11
N ASP A 219 3.54 2.67 -0.23
CA ASP A 219 3.79 1.22 -0.19
C ASP A 219 2.89 0.44 -1.15
N SER A 220 1.66 0.93 -1.39
CA SER A 220 0.68 0.32 -2.30
C SER A 220 0.65 0.97 -3.69
N SER A 221 1.24 2.16 -3.85
CA SER A 221 1.11 2.98 -5.06
C SER A 221 2.45 3.57 -5.50
N ARG A 222 2.53 3.86 -6.79
CA ARG A 222 3.63 4.61 -7.39
C ARG A 222 3.12 5.94 -7.91
N TYR A 223 3.87 7.00 -7.63
CA TYR A 223 3.62 8.34 -8.16
C TYR A 223 4.83 8.86 -8.91
N PHE A 224 4.59 9.59 -10.01
CA PHE A 224 5.60 10.45 -10.62
C PHE A 224 5.29 11.90 -10.32
N TYR A 225 6.30 12.75 -10.31
CA TYR A 225 6.11 14.18 -10.42
C TYR A 225 5.57 14.51 -11.83
N ALA A 226 4.52 15.33 -11.91
CA ALA A 226 3.97 15.74 -13.21
C ALA A 226 4.92 16.68 -13.95
N ASP A 227 5.63 17.52 -13.18
CA ASP A 227 6.67 18.39 -13.71
C ASP A 227 7.86 17.58 -14.24
N GLY A 228 8.20 17.79 -15.51
CA GLY A 228 9.27 17.10 -16.21
C GLY A 228 8.91 15.71 -16.75
N TYR A 229 7.71 15.19 -16.49
CA TYR A 229 7.33 13.83 -16.93
C TYR A 229 7.48 13.62 -18.45
N GLU A 230 6.92 14.51 -19.26
CA GLU A 230 6.96 14.39 -20.71
C GLU A 230 8.40 14.54 -21.26
N GLU A 231 9.20 15.41 -20.66
CA GLU A 231 10.59 15.62 -21.05
C GLU A 231 11.45 14.39 -20.78
N HIS A 232 11.33 13.79 -19.56
CA HIS A 232 12.05 12.57 -19.23
C HIS A 232 11.58 11.40 -20.07
N LEU A 233 10.26 11.30 -20.35
CA LEU A 233 9.71 10.26 -21.23
C LEU A 233 10.30 10.35 -22.64
N ALA A 234 10.33 11.55 -23.23
CA ALA A 234 10.84 11.78 -24.58
C ALA A 234 12.34 11.46 -24.71
N LYS A 235 13.10 11.67 -23.64
CA LYS A 235 14.54 11.38 -23.59
C LYS A 235 14.87 9.94 -23.16
N GLY A 236 13.88 9.15 -22.74
CA GLY A 236 14.08 7.82 -22.17
C GLY A 236 14.82 7.85 -20.83
N GLU A 237 14.69 8.94 -20.09
CA GLU A 237 15.28 9.10 -18.76
C GLU A 237 14.37 8.55 -17.66
N HIS A 238 14.96 8.28 -16.49
CA HIS A 238 14.19 7.86 -15.32
C HIS A 238 13.24 8.97 -14.86
N GLN A 239 12.00 8.58 -14.54
CA GLN A 239 11.03 9.51 -13.96
C GLN A 239 11.39 9.85 -12.51
N ARG A 240 11.18 11.11 -12.12
CA ARG A 240 11.20 11.50 -10.71
C ARG A 240 9.95 10.89 -10.04
N GLN A 241 10.17 10.03 -9.05
CA GLN A 241 9.08 9.27 -8.46
C GLN A 241 9.00 9.39 -6.94
N LEU A 242 7.77 9.27 -6.44
CA LEU A 242 7.43 9.15 -5.04
C LEU A 242 6.88 7.73 -4.80
N SER A 243 7.71 6.88 -4.24
CA SER A 243 7.42 5.51 -3.82
C SER A 243 8.58 5.01 -3.00
N LYS A 244 8.53 3.81 -2.47
CA LYS A 244 9.68 3.21 -1.79
C LYS A 244 10.77 2.66 -2.75
N GLU A 245 10.68 2.97 -4.05
CA GLU A 245 11.67 2.51 -5.05
C GLU A 245 13.09 3.01 -4.73
N PHE A 246 13.23 4.21 -4.16
CA PHE A 246 14.52 4.73 -3.70
C PHE A 246 15.22 3.82 -2.69
N VAL A 247 14.48 3.09 -1.86
CA VAL A 247 15.05 2.09 -0.94
C VAL A 247 15.55 0.88 -1.72
N ARG A 248 14.80 0.44 -2.73
CA ARG A 248 15.21 -0.67 -3.60
C ARG A 248 16.45 -0.31 -4.42
N GLU A 249 16.48 0.90 -4.98
CA GLU A 249 17.63 1.42 -5.72
C GLU A 249 18.90 1.46 -4.84
N TRP A 250 18.76 1.96 -3.60
CA TRP A 250 19.85 1.94 -2.64
C TRP A 250 20.31 0.51 -2.32
N LEU A 251 19.40 -0.41 -2.07
CA LEU A 251 19.72 -1.81 -1.81
C LEU A 251 20.45 -2.45 -3.01
N MET A 252 19.94 -2.23 -4.23
CA MET A 252 20.56 -2.75 -5.46
C MET A 252 21.95 -2.18 -5.70
N ALA A 253 22.15 -0.90 -5.48
CA ALA A 253 23.46 -0.23 -5.58
C ALA A 253 24.47 -0.79 -4.57
N ASN A 254 24.01 -1.38 -3.46
CA ASN A 254 24.82 -2.05 -2.45
C ASN A 254 24.78 -3.58 -2.56
N GLY A 255 24.38 -4.14 -3.72
CA GLY A 255 24.48 -5.57 -4.03
C GLY A 255 23.38 -6.45 -3.45
N PHE A 256 22.25 -5.88 -2.99
CA PHE A 256 21.13 -6.62 -2.42
C PHE A 256 19.87 -6.54 -3.29
N GLN A 257 19.30 -7.70 -3.63
CA GLN A 257 18.06 -7.85 -4.38
C GLN A 257 17.15 -8.94 -3.80
N GLY A 258 17.37 -9.34 -2.55
CA GLY A 258 16.61 -10.40 -1.89
C GLY A 258 16.93 -11.82 -2.37
N LYS A 259 18.01 -12.02 -3.11
CA LYS A 259 18.41 -13.35 -3.60
C LYS A 259 19.14 -14.15 -2.52
N GLU A 260 19.06 -15.48 -2.62
CA GLU A 260 19.75 -16.38 -1.70
C GLU A 260 21.25 -16.07 -1.62
N GLY A 261 21.80 -16.08 -0.41
CA GLY A 261 23.20 -15.77 -0.14
C GLY A 261 23.57 -14.29 -0.09
N GLN A 262 22.66 -13.38 -0.46
CA GLN A 262 22.89 -11.95 -0.33
C GLN A 262 22.64 -11.49 1.13
N LYS A 263 23.40 -10.49 1.56
CA LYS A 263 23.22 -9.86 2.88
C LYS A 263 22.70 -8.44 2.70
N VAL A 264 21.74 -8.07 3.54
CA VAL A 264 21.28 -6.67 3.62
C VAL A 264 22.47 -5.78 3.99
N PRO A 265 22.74 -4.70 3.24
CA PRO A 265 23.81 -3.77 3.57
C PRO A 265 23.57 -3.12 4.94
N GLU A 266 24.64 -2.65 5.56
CA GLU A 266 24.54 -1.97 6.85
C GLU A 266 23.67 -0.71 6.73
N MET A 267 22.61 -0.65 7.52
CA MET A 267 21.76 0.54 7.61
C MET A 267 22.33 1.49 8.66
N THR A 268 23.20 2.41 8.24
CA THR A 268 23.73 3.46 9.13
C THR A 268 22.60 4.41 9.55
N ASP A 269 22.83 5.21 10.58
CA ASP A 269 21.85 6.19 11.05
C ASP A 269 21.58 7.27 9.99
N GLU A 270 22.58 7.61 9.16
CA GLU A 270 22.42 8.53 8.02
C GLU A 270 21.42 7.95 6.99
N ILE A 271 21.54 6.69 6.65
CA ILE A 271 20.61 6.02 5.73
C ILE A 271 19.21 5.97 6.33
N VAL A 272 19.07 5.58 7.60
CA VAL A 272 17.77 5.56 8.29
C VAL A 272 17.13 6.95 8.29
N ASN A 273 17.88 7.99 8.63
CA ASN A 273 17.38 9.37 8.62
C ASN A 273 16.99 9.81 7.20
N SER A 274 17.80 9.51 6.18
CA SER A 274 17.48 9.81 4.78
C SER A 274 16.18 9.13 4.34
N ILE A 275 15.95 7.88 4.74
CA ILE A 275 14.69 7.18 4.45
C ILE A 275 13.53 7.82 5.20
N THR A 276 13.71 8.19 6.47
CA THR A 276 12.71 8.90 7.28
C THR A 276 12.28 10.21 6.60
N ASP A 277 13.25 11.05 6.23
CA ASP A 277 12.99 12.33 5.57
C ASP A 277 12.24 12.15 4.26
N ARG A 278 12.56 11.08 3.51
CA ARG A 278 11.87 10.76 2.27
C ARG A 278 10.42 10.33 2.50
N TYR A 279 10.12 9.55 3.55
CA TYR A 279 8.74 9.22 3.90
C TYR A 279 7.93 10.43 4.35
N ILE A 280 8.53 11.36 5.08
CA ILE A 280 7.90 12.63 5.44
C ILE A 280 7.64 13.48 4.18
N GLU A 281 8.61 13.60 3.28
CA GLU A 281 8.45 14.27 1.99
C GLU A 281 7.29 13.64 1.18
N LEU A 282 7.22 12.31 1.13
CA LEU A 282 6.12 11.58 0.48
C LEU A 282 4.76 11.96 1.07
N TYR A 283 4.64 12.02 2.41
CA TYR A 283 3.42 12.46 3.07
C TYR A 283 3.02 13.87 2.63
N GLU A 284 3.95 14.82 2.72
CA GLU A 284 3.69 16.22 2.44
C GLU A 284 3.29 16.46 0.98
N HIS A 285 3.94 15.77 0.04
CA HIS A 285 3.58 15.86 -1.38
C HIS A 285 2.25 15.17 -1.71
N ILE A 286 2.00 13.99 -1.19
CA ILE A 286 0.77 13.23 -1.51
C ILE A 286 -0.46 13.88 -0.88
N THR A 287 -0.33 14.41 0.34
CA THR A 287 -1.47 14.98 1.07
C THR A 287 -1.63 16.49 0.87
N GLY A 288 -0.57 17.19 0.50
CA GLY A 288 -0.51 18.65 0.48
C GLY A 288 -0.46 19.28 1.87
N GLU A 289 -0.20 18.50 2.92
CA GLU A 289 -0.20 18.93 4.32
C GLU A 289 1.19 18.75 4.93
N LYS A 290 1.56 19.62 5.87
CA LYS A 290 2.80 19.44 6.64
C LYS A 290 2.65 18.27 7.61
N PHE A 291 3.64 17.38 7.61
CA PHE A 291 3.66 16.23 8.51
C PHE A 291 3.83 16.69 9.96
N GLN A 292 2.87 16.30 10.79
CA GLN A 292 2.93 16.55 12.23
C GLN A 292 3.42 15.28 12.92
N LYS A 293 4.65 15.32 13.43
CA LYS A 293 5.16 14.25 14.28
C LYS A 293 4.29 14.16 15.51
N ALA A 294 3.77 12.97 15.81
CA ALA A 294 3.10 12.79 17.10
C ALA A 294 4.10 13.08 18.23
N ASP A 295 3.59 13.65 19.32
CA ASP A 295 4.41 14.02 20.46
C ASP A 295 5.37 12.90 20.87
N ASP A 296 6.62 13.26 21.09
CA ASP A 296 7.65 12.39 21.64
C ASP A 296 7.29 12.05 23.09
N CYS A 297 6.23 11.25 23.30
CA CYS A 297 6.03 10.64 24.59
C CYS A 297 7.12 9.59 24.81
N ALA A 298 7.63 9.54 26.02
CA ALA A 298 8.72 8.62 26.39
C ALA A 298 8.35 7.16 26.13
N ASP A 299 7.06 6.84 26.00
CA ASP A 299 6.53 5.52 25.71
C ASP A 299 5.42 5.59 24.65
N VAL A 300 5.84 5.42 23.39
CA VAL A 300 4.93 5.37 22.23
C VAL A 300 4.00 4.16 22.30
N CYS A 301 4.47 3.03 22.84
CA CYS A 301 3.65 1.83 22.99
C CYS A 301 2.51 2.06 23.98
N ALA A 302 2.79 2.66 25.14
CA ALA A 302 1.76 2.99 26.13
C ALA A 302 0.72 3.99 25.57
N ARG A 303 1.16 4.97 24.75
CA ARG A 303 0.25 5.88 24.05
C ARG A 303 -0.69 5.13 23.11
N ILE A 304 -0.14 4.25 22.26
CA ILE A 304 -0.92 3.44 21.31
C ILE A 304 -1.92 2.57 22.06
N GLU A 305 -1.47 1.81 23.07
CA GLU A 305 -2.31 0.89 23.82
C GLU A 305 -3.48 1.63 24.48
N LYS A 306 -3.21 2.77 25.11
CA LYS A 306 -4.24 3.62 25.71
C LYS A 306 -5.24 4.11 24.68
N ASN A 307 -4.78 4.72 23.59
CA ASN A 307 -5.64 5.33 22.57
C ASN A 307 -6.54 4.27 21.89
N VAL A 308 -6.00 3.10 21.59
CA VAL A 308 -6.75 1.99 20.99
C VAL A 308 -7.75 1.41 21.97
N THR A 309 -7.37 1.19 23.23
CA THR A 309 -8.27 0.68 24.30
C THR A 309 -9.44 1.62 24.51
N ASP A 310 -9.19 2.93 24.61
CA ASP A 310 -10.24 3.96 24.76
C ASP A 310 -11.19 3.97 23.55
N CYS A 311 -10.67 3.76 22.34
CA CYS A 311 -11.47 3.64 21.12
C CYS A 311 -12.35 2.40 21.13
N LEU A 312 -11.77 1.22 21.43
CA LEU A 312 -12.49 -0.05 21.45
C LEU A 312 -13.61 -0.07 22.49
N ASN A 313 -13.39 0.54 23.65
CA ASN A 313 -14.42 0.68 24.68
C ASN A 313 -15.61 1.53 24.21
N ARG A 314 -15.39 2.53 23.37
CA ARG A 314 -16.46 3.36 22.79
C ARG A 314 -17.24 2.67 21.66
N ILE A 315 -16.59 1.85 20.87
CA ILE A 315 -17.20 1.11 19.74
C ILE A 315 -17.99 -0.11 20.24
N GLY A 316 -17.54 -0.72 21.33
CA GLY A 316 -18.11 -1.95 21.89
C GLY A 316 -19.31 -1.75 22.81
N ASN A 317 -19.68 -0.51 23.09
CA ASN A 317 -20.89 -0.10 23.79
C ASN A 317 -21.95 0.41 22.79
#